data_b0289347b0099e8ae26ab57c9970f2b4
#
_entry.id   b0289347b0099e8ae26ab57c9970f2b4
#
_cell.length_a   1.000
_cell.length_b   1.000
_cell.length_c   1.000
_cell.angle_alpha   90.00
_cell.angle_beta   90.00
_cell.angle_gamma   90.00
#
_symmetry.space_group_name_H-M   'P 1'
#
loop_
_entity.id
_entity.type
_entity.pdbx_description
1 polymer ?
#
loop_
_entity_poly.entity_id
_entity_poly.type
_entity_poly.pdbx_seq_one_letter_code
_entity_poly.pdbx_strand_id
1 'polypeptide(L)'
;MLDWQLMTGWTGDYYEKFPEQCNLSFLSFKHYYPELDTVVARDSKKPIEFFDKYGCKYLELNEGKNFGKYYDNIRFRALLQATKPTIWVDPDVVAYCRIPLDTFETEYDYIGFMSEKNEFYTVESSVDSLYSHLPFLEKPNKNYTRTGHNPGVVILKDPKKLQDVFKTILKSMKYLAENREYDWCEHVVLTQTLSEILMEEEGLTLSTLDMLLGFTRSVDVNSVWHHLTFSLDPYYSPWPRFSKAWAKGYNYLLEKLIQNESISQNDLRKGLRKAKTSLI
;
A
#
# COMPACT_ATOMS: atom_id res chain seq x y z
N MET A 1 -8.23 -24.18 3.25
CA MET A 1 -8.20 -22.74 2.82
C MET A 1 -8.11 -21.90 4.08
N LEU A 2 -7.13 -21.01 4.16
CA LEU A 2 -6.94 -20.13 5.31
C LEU A 2 -8.09 -19.11 5.41
N ASP A 3 -8.37 -18.64 6.64
CA ASP A 3 -9.36 -17.58 6.92
C ASP A 3 -8.72 -16.21 6.69
N TRP A 4 -8.64 -15.79 5.43
CA TRP A 4 -8.04 -14.54 5.01
C TRP A 4 -8.87 -13.32 5.40
N GLN A 5 -8.18 -12.21 5.66
CA GLN A 5 -8.79 -10.88 5.77
C GLN A 5 -8.15 -9.89 4.82
N LEU A 6 -8.91 -8.88 4.41
CA LEU A 6 -8.43 -7.72 3.67
C LEU A 6 -8.22 -6.56 4.63
N MET A 7 -7.06 -5.94 4.59
CA MET A 7 -6.79 -4.73 5.37
C MET A 7 -6.39 -3.60 4.44
N THR A 8 -6.89 -2.41 4.72
CA THR A 8 -6.47 -1.15 4.13
C THR A 8 -6.47 -0.07 5.19
N GLY A 9 -5.92 1.10 4.93
CA GLY A 9 -5.97 2.17 5.92
C GLY A 9 -5.18 3.41 5.54
N TRP A 10 -5.33 4.45 6.36
CA TRP A 10 -4.68 5.74 6.22
C TRP A 10 -4.55 6.46 7.54
N THR A 11 -3.67 7.45 7.59
CA THR A 11 -3.49 8.34 8.73
C THR A 11 -4.00 9.75 8.42
N GLY A 12 -4.30 10.51 9.47
CA GLY A 12 -4.66 11.92 9.38
C GLY A 12 -5.92 12.15 8.55
N ASP A 13 -5.83 13.14 7.68
CA ASP A 13 -6.92 13.61 6.83
C ASP A 13 -6.86 13.06 5.39
N TYR A 14 -6.16 11.95 5.19
CA TYR A 14 -5.99 11.36 3.85
C TYR A 14 -7.34 11.02 3.19
N TYR A 15 -8.26 10.43 3.94
CA TYR A 15 -9.59 10.11 3.42
C TYR A 15 -10.38 11.36 3.03
N GLU A 16 -10.34 12.40 3.86
CA GLU A 16 -11.02 13.66 3.58
C GLU A 16 -10.49 14.36 2.32
N LYS A 17 -9.21 14.13 2.01
CA LYS A 17 -8.57 14.66 0.79
C LYS A 17 -8.84 13.81 -0.45
N PHE A 18 -8.94 12.50 -0.31
CA PHE A 18 -8.98 11.53 -1.40
C PHE A 18 -10.09 10.48 -1.25
N PRO A 19 -11.34 10.87 -0.93
CA PRO A 19 -12.41 9.91 -0.65
C PRO A 19 -12.73 9.02 -1.86
N GLU A 20 -12.75 9.56 -3.07
CA GLU A 20 -13.07 8.79 -4.27
C GLU A 20 -12.05 7.69 -4.55
N GLN A 21 -10.77 7.97 -4.28
CA GLN A 21 -9.70 6.99 -4.42
C GLN A 21 -9.82 5.87 -3.40
N CYS A 22 -9.99 6.20 -2.13
CA CYS A 22 -10.16 5.22 -1.06
C CYS A 22 -11.42 4.36 -1.29
N ASN A 23 -12.52 4.97 -1.69
CA ASN A 23 -13.77 4.30 -1.99
C ASN A 23 -13.63 3.36 -3.20
N LEU A 24 -12.94 3.79 -4.26
CA LEU A 24 -12.69 2.98 -5.44
C LEU A 24 -11.81 1.77 -5.12
N SER A 25 -10.71 1.99 -4.41
CA SER A 25 -9.82 0.94 -3.93
C SER A 25 -10.62 -0.12 -3.18
N PHE A 26 -11.28 0.31 -2.11
CA PHE A 26 -12.07 -0.58 -1.26
C PHE A 26 -13.13 -1.37 -2.03
N LEU A 27 -13.98 -0.70 -2.82
CA LEU A 27 -15.06 -1.38 -3.55
C LEU A 27 -14.52 -2.34 -4.61
N SER A 28 -13.41 -2.03 -5.24
CA SER A 28 -12.80 -2.94 -6.21
C SER A 28 -12.42 -4.27 -5.57
N PHE A 29 -11.78 -4.22 -4.40
CA PHE A 29 -11.47 -5.45 -3.66
C PHE A 29 -12.70 -6.14 -3.12
N LYS A 30 -13.67 -5.41 -2.57
CA LYS A 30 -14.91 -5.98 -2.08
C LYS A 30 -15.73 -6.66 -3.17
N HIS A 31 -15.67 -6.16 -4.40
CA HIS A 31 -16.32 -6.76 -5.57
C HIS A 31 -15.69 -8.12 -5.93
N TYR A 32 -14.36 -8.21 -5.96
CA TYR A 32 -13.65 -9.43 -6.33
C TYR A 32 -13.46 -10.43 -5.18
N TYR A 33 -13.53 -9.96 -3.93
CA TYR A 33 -13.34 -10.76 -2.71
C TYR A 33 -14.47 -10.48 -1.70
N PRO A 34 -15.73 -10.70 -2.06
CA PRO A 34 -16.88 -10.39 -1.19
C PRO A 34 -16.89 -11.20 0.12
N GLU A 35 -16.23 -12.37 0.12
CA GLU A 35 -16.12 -13.26 1.26
C GLU A 35 -15.12 -12.82 2.32
N LEU A 36 -14.20 -11.92 2.00
CA LEU A 36 -13.20 -11.50 2.97
C LEU A 36 -13.76 -10.52 3.99
N ASP A 37 -13.46 -10.78 5.26
CA ASP A 37 -13.56 -9.77 6.30
C ASP A 37 -12.71 -8.56 5.92
N THR A 38 -13.27 -7.37 5.96
CA THR A 38 -12.54 -6.15 5.62
C THR A 38 -12.33 -5.30 6.85
N VAL A 39 -11.07 -4.94 7.08
CA VAL A 39 -10.63 -4.09 8.19
C VAL A 39 -10.05 -2.79 7.63
N VAL A 40 -10.57 -1.67 8.09
CA VAL A 40 -10.06 -0.33 7.75
C VAL A 40 -9.28 0.21 8.94
N ALA A 41 -7.97 0.30 8.80
CA ALA A 41 -7.09 0.87 9.81
C ALA A 41 -7.05 2.39 9.69
N ARG A 42 -7.23 3.10 10.81
CA ARG A 42 -7.27 4.56 10.83
C ARG A 42 -6.86 5.11 12.19
N ASP A 43 -6.43 6.34 12.22
CA ASP A 43 -6.12 7.07 13.46
C ASP A 43 -7.19 8.10 13.85
N SER A 44 -8.35 8.02 13.21
CA SER A 44 -9.53 8.86 13.45
C SER A 44 -10.70 8.02 13.92
N LYS A 45 -11.49 8.58 14.86
CA LYS A 45 -12.75 7.96 15.34
C LYS A 45 -13.97 8.41 14.54
N LYS A 46 -13.82 9.30 13.59
CA LYS A 46 -14.96 9.81 12.81
C LYS A 46 -15.59 8.66 12.01
N PRO A 47 -16.91 8.47 12.08
CA PRO A 47 -17.61 7.53 11.21
C PRO A 47 -17.39 7.87 9.75
N ILE A 48 -17.29 6.86 8.91
CA ILE A 48 -17.22 7.02 7.46
C ILE A 48 -18.39 6.26 6.88
N GLU A 49 -19.50 6.97 6.62
CA GLU A 49 -20.75 6.42 6.16
C GLU A 49 -20.60 5.46 4.98
N PHE A 50 -19.68 5.75 4.08
CA PHE A 50 -19.40 4.88 2.95
C PHE A 50 -18.97 3.48 3.37
N PHE A 51 -18.01 3.36 4.30
CA PHE A 51 -17.51 2.07 4.76
C PHE A 51 -18.49 1.36 5.70
N ASP A 52 -19.20 2.13 6.50
CA ASP A 52 -20.23 1.62 7.42
C ASP A 52 -21.33 0.87 6.63
N LYS A 53 -21.71 1.41 5.47
CA LYS A 53 -22.69 0.78 4.56
C LYS A 53 -22.28 -0.60 4.11
N TYR A 54 -20.98 -0.89 4.03
CA TYR A 54 -20.45 -2.20 3.59
C TYR A 54 -20.01 -3.08 4.75
N GLY A 55 -20.32 -2.72 5.98
CA GLY A 55 -20.07 -3.55 7.17
C GLY A 55 -18.59 -3.75 7.49
N CYS A 56 -17.75 -2.74 7.21
CA CYS A 56 -16.34 -2.80 7.52
C CYS A 56 -16.10 -2.78 9.03
N LYS A 57 -15.09 -3.52 9.45
CA LYS A 57 -14.54 -3.41 10.80
C LYS A 57 -13.49 -2.29 10.81
N TYR A 58 -13.44 -1.51 11.88
CA TYR A 58 -12.41 -0.50 12.05
C TYR A 58 -11.36 -0.95 13.04
N LEU A 59 -10.11 -0.68 12.68
CA LEU A 59 -8.97 -0.77 13.57
C LEU A 59 -8.49 0.65 13.89
N GLU A 60 -8.83 1.13 15.07
CA GLU A 60 -8.45 2.47 15.52
C GLU A 60 -7.03 2.44 16.09
N LEU A 61 -6.12 3.12 15.43
CA LEU A 61 -4.72 3.20 15.80
C LEU A 61 -4.39 4.62 16.24
N ASN A 62 -4.36 4.84 17.55
CA ASN A 62 -3.96 6.13 18.11
C ASN A 62 -2.47 6.38 17.83
N GLU A 63 -2.07 7.65 17.71
CA GLU A 63 -0.66 8.10 17.61
C GLU A 63 -0.01 8.20 16.21
N GLY A 64 -0.78 8.31 15.11
CA GLY A 64 -0.23 8.46 13.75
C GLY A 64 0.75 9.61 13.58
N LYS A 65 0.60 10.68 14.36
CA LYS A 65 1.43 11.88 14.28
C LYS A 65 2.91 11.68 14.66
N ASN A 66 3.21 10.61 15.40
CA ASN A 66 4.57 10.34 15.90
C ASN A 66 5.45 9.61 14.89
N PHE A 67 4.92 9.24 13.71
CA PHE A 67 5.63 8.44 12.71
C PHE A 67 6.01 9.24 11.44
N GLY A 68 6.05 10.56 11.54
CA GLY A 68 6.39 11.43 10.42
C GLY A 68 5.20 11.80 9.53
N LYS A 69 5.51 12.46 8.42
CA LYS A 69 4.53 13.06 7.51
C LYS A 69 3.88 12.09 6.50
N TYR A 70 4.38 10.87 6.42
CA TYR A 70 3.94 9.91 5.42
C TYR A 70 2.80 9.03 5.93
N TYR A 71 1.78 8.84 5.11
CA TYR A 71 0.53 8.17 5.49
C TYR A 71 0.66 6.65 5.62
N ASP A 72 1.65 6.04 5.00
CA ASP A 72 1.81 4.58 4.91
C ASP A 72 2.39 3.93 6.16
N ASN A 73 2.79 4.72 7.19
CA ASN A 73 3.12 4.16 8.50
C ASN A 73 1.96 3.33 9.09
N ILE A 74 0.72 3.64 8.69
CA ILE A 74 -0.48 2.93 9.13
C ILE A 74 -0.44 1.45 8.78
N ARG A 75 0.18 1.09 7.65
CA ARG A 75 0.35 -0.28 7.20
C ARG A 75 1.04 -1.14 8.26
N PHE A 76 2.21 -0.74 8.70
CA PHE A 76 2.98 -1.51 9.68
C PHE A 76 2.30 -1.55 11.04
N ARG A 77 1.65 -0.46 11.45
CA ARG A 77 0.86 -0.39 12.69
C ARG A 77 -0.34 -1.31 12.64
N ALA A 78 -1.02 -1.39 11.52
CA ALA A 78 -2.16 -2.27 11.31
C ALA A 78 -1.72 -3.75 11.24
N LEU A 79 -0.65 -4.04 10.50
CA LEU A 79 -0.13 -5.40 10.36
C LEU A 79 0.38 -5.98 11.69
N LEU A 80 0.86 -5.13 12.62
CA LEU A 80 1.17 -5.55 13.99
C LEU A 80 -0.05 -6.05 14.78
N GLN A 81 -1.25 -5.60 14.42
CA GLN A 81 -2.51 -6.01 15.06
C GLN A 81 -3.19 -7.15 14.31
N ALA A 82 -2.67 -7.53 13.16
CA ALA A 82 -3.25 -8.61 12.36
C ALA A 82 -3.06 -9.96 13.07
N THR A 83 -4.18 -10.70 13.20
CA THR A 83 -4.21 -12.02 13.87
C THR A 83 -4.55 -13.16 12.93
N LYS A 84 -4.88 -12.84 11.69
CA LYS A 84 -5.25 -13.76 10.62
C LYS A 84 -4.34 -13.58 9.41
N PRO A 85 -4.28 -14.55 8.49
CA PRO A 85 -3.72 -14.33 7.16
C PRO A 85 -4.28 -13.06 6.53
N THR A 86 -3.42 -12.20 6.06
CA THR A 86 -3.78 -10.80 5.72
C THR A 86 -3.29 -10.42 4.34
N ILE A 87 -4.20 -9.83 3.56
CA ILE A 87 -3.87 -9.08 2.36
C ILE A 87 -3.98 -7.60 2.72
N TRP A 88 -2.85 -6.91 2.79
CA TRP A 88 -2.83 -5.45 2.90
C TRP A 88 -2.86 -4.84 1.52
N VAL A 89 -3.69 -3.82 1.35
CA VAL A 89 -3.68 -2.97 0.15
C VAL A 89 -3.70 -1.50 0.54
N ASP A 90 -2.85 -0.72 -0.07
CA ASP A 90 -2.87 0.73 0.12
C ASP A 90 -4.18 1.31 -0.43
N PRO A 91 -4.67 2.43 0.12
CA PRO A 91 -5.97 3.00 -0.23
C PRO A 91 -6.06 3.56 -1.65
N ASP A 92 -5.00 3.41 -2.44
CA ASP A 92 -4.88 3.80 -3.84
C ASP A 92 -4.58 2.62 -4.78
N VAL A 93 -4.71 1.39 -4.31
CA VAL A 93 -4.62 0.18 -5.15
C VAL A 93 -6.00 -0.27 -5.58
N VAL A 94 -6.19 -0.51 -6.88
CA VAL A 94 -7.46 -0.93 -7.47
C VAL A 94 -7.33 -2.33 -8.05
N ALA A 95 -8.20 -3.25 -7.62
CA ALA A 95 -8.35 -4.55 -8.25
C ALA A 95 -9.26 -4.45 -9.48
N TYR A 96 -8.95 -5.18 -10.54
CA TYR A 96 -9.81 -5.37 -11.70
C TYR A 96 -9.87 -6.82 -12.18
N CYS A 97 -9.31 -7.72 -11.39
CA CYS A 97 -9.51 -9.15 -11.49
C CYS A 97 -9.31 -9.81 -10.14
N ARG A 98 -9.82 -11.02 -10.00
CA ARG A 98 -9.60 -11.89 -8.84
C ARG A 98 -8.35 -12.72 -9.05
N ILE A 99 -7.49 -12.77 -8.04
CA ILE A 99 -6.44 -13.77 -7.90
C ILE A 99 -6.99 -14.83 -6.93
N PRO A 100 -6.98 -16.12 -7.26
CA PRO A 100 -7.39 -17.15 -6.32
C PRO A 100 -6.58 -17.10 -5.02
N LEU A 101 -7.25 -17.20 -3.86
CA LEU A 101 -6.58 -17.06 -2.56
C LEU A 101 -5.56 -18.16 -2.27
N ASP A 102 -5.73 -19.34 -2.85
CA ASP A 102 -4.79 -20.45 -2.78
C ASP A 102 -3.43 -20.13 -3.44
N THR A 103 -3.41 -19.20 -4.41
CA THR A 103 -2.17 -18.64 -4.97
C THR A 103 -1.27 -18.02 -3.89
N PHE A 104 -1.85 -17.56 -2.78
CA PHE A 104 -1.14 -16.95 -1.66
C PHE A 104 -0.77 -17.95 -0.56
N GLU A 105 -1.24 -19.21 -0.64
CA GLU A 105 -0.92 -20.27 0.31
C GLU A 105 0.41 -20.95 -0.04
N THR A 106 1.47 -20.15 -0.17
CA THR A 106 2.83 -20.59 -0.51
C THR A 106 3.65 -20.87 0.74
N GLU A 107 4.89 -21.29 0.55
CA GLU A 107 5.89 -21.48 1.63
C GLU A 107 6.44 -20.14 2.16
N TYR A 108 6.30 -19.06 1.41
CA TYR A 108 6.85 -17.76 1.77
C TYR A 108 6.09 -17.09 2.93
N ASP A 109 6.83 -16.38 3.76
CA ASP A 109 6.30 -15.63 4.91
C ASP A 109 5.71 -14.28 4.49
N TYR A 110 6.32 -13.66 3.47
CA TYR A 110 5.92 -12.39 2.91
C TYR A 110 5.85 -12.50 1.38
N ILE A 111 4.74 -12.05 0.80
CA ILE A 111 4.58 -11.98 -0.64
C ILE A 111 4.26 -10.54 -1.01
N GLY A 112 5.05 -9.98 -1.92
CA GLY A 112 4.83 -8.68 -2.52
C GLY A 112 4.44 -8.79 -3.99
N PHE A 113 4.05 -7.67 -4.57
CA PHE A 113 3.89 -7.54 -6.01
C PHE A 113 5.11 -6.86 -6.62
N MET A 114 5.56 -7.32 -7.77
CA MET A 114 6.62 -6.64 -8.50
C MET A 114 6.18 -5.24 -8.91
N SER A 115 7.05 -4.28 -8.71
CA SER A 115 6.88 -2.94 -9.26
C SER A 115 7.20 -2.95 -10.76
N GLU A 116 6.36 -2.30 -11.56
CA GLU A 116 6.60 -2.08 -13.00
C GLU A 116 7.93 -1.34 -13.27
N LYS A 117 8.47 -0.66 -12.27
CA LYS A 117 9.71 0.12 -12.36
C LYS A 117 10.65 -0.15 -11.19
N ASN A 118 11.49 -1.14 -11.37
CA ASN A 118 12.61 -1.41 -10.45
C ASN A 118 13.69 -0.32 -10.42
N GLU A 119 13.61 0.70 -11.29
CA GLU A 119 14.72 1.59 -11.56
C GLU A 119 14.96 2.69 -10.51
N PHE A 120 14.00 2.96 -9.63
CA PHE A 120 14.07 4.20 -8.85
C PHE A 120 14.82 4.11 -7.52
N TYR A 121 15.13 2.92 -6.98
CA TYR A 121 15.46 2.84 -5.55
C TYR A 121 16.69 1.98 -5.20
N THR A 122 17.56 1.68 -6.15
CA THR A 122 18.74 0.84 -5.94
C THR A 122 20.01 1.62 -5.69
N VAL A 123 20.00 2.64 -4.86
CA VAL A 123 21.25 3.33 -4.57
C VAL A 123 21.78 2.84 -3.22
N GLU A 124 22.88 2.06 -3.25
CA GLU A 124 23.61 1.66 -2.03
C GLU A 124 23.85 2.83 -1.08
N SER A 125 24.12 4.01 -1.65
CA SER A 125 24.29 5.26 -0.88
C SER A 125 23.07 5.63 -0.04
N SER A 126 21.85 5.29 -0.46
CA SER A 126 20.62 5.58 0.30
C SER A 126 20.46 4.61 1.48
N VAL A 127 20.86 3.35 1.31
CA VAL A 127 20.88 2.37 2.40
C VAL A 127 21.94 2.76 3.42
N ASP A 128 23.15 3.12 2.97
CA ASP A 128 24.23 3.58 3.83
C ASP A 128 23.86 4.84 4.59
N SER A 129 23.23 5.79 3.92
CA SER A 129 22.70 6.99 4.54
C SER A 129 21.68 6.64 5.63
N LEU A 130 20.72 5.76 5.34
CA LEU A 130 19.71 5.36 6.30
C LEU A 130 20.33 4.74 7.57
N TYR A 131 21.24 3.77 7.41
CA TYR A 131 21.91 3.13 8.55
C TYR A 131 22.77 4.11 9.35
N SER A 132 23.42 5.09 8.71
CA SER A 132 24.19 6.11 9.43
C SER A 132 23.33 6.98 10.37
N HIS A 133 22.03 7.04 10.10
CA HIS A 133 21.07 7.81 10.88
C HIS A 133 20.25 6.97 11.87
N LEU A 134 20.43 5.64 11.90
CA LEU A 134 19.72 4.73 12.80
C LEU A 134 20.72 4.01 13.72
N PRO A 135 21.19 4.68 14.79
CA PRO A 135 22.31 4.20 15.62
C PRO A 135 22.03 2.90 16.40
N PHE A 136 20.80 2.43 16.37
CA PHE A 136 20.38 1.18 16.99
C PHE A 136 20.27 0.01 15.99
N LEU A 137 20.60 0.24 14.72
CA LEU A 137 20.69 -0.79 13.69
C LEU A 137 22.14 -1.00 13.30
N GLU A 138 22.56 -2.25 13.25
CA GLU A 138 23.84 -2.62 12.69
C GLU A 138 23.71 -2.76 11.18
N LYS A 139 24.61 -2.09 10.44
CA LYS A 139 24.65 -2.24 8.99
C LYS A 139 25.12 -3.65 8.65
N PRO A 140 24.34 -4.41 7.91
CA PRO A 140 24.71 -5.76 7.56
C PRO A 140 25.91 -5.79 6.60
N ASN A 141 26.75 -6.81 6.75
CA ASN A 141 27.98 -7.00 5.96
C ASN A 141 27.75 -7.64 4.59
N LYS A 142 26.55 -7.50 4.03
CA LYS A 142 26.14 -8.15 2.77
C LYS A 142 25.71 -7.10 1.74
N ASN A 143 25.96 -7.40 0.48
CA ASN A 143 25.29 -6.73 -0.64
C ASN A 143 23.88 -7.29 -0.76
N TYR A 144 22.86 -6.44 -0.58
CA TYR A 144 21.46 -6.83 -0.71
C TYR A 144 21.00 -6.69 -2.15
N THR A 145 20.46 -7.77 -2.69
CA THR A 145 19.71 -7.74 -3.95
C THR A 145 18.26 -7.42 -3.63
N ARG A 146 17.75 -6.33 -4.20
CA ARG A 146 16.33 -5.97 -4.06
C ARG A 146 15.46 -6.93 -4.85
N THR A 147 14.34 -7.32 -4.26
CA THR A 147 13.30 -8.06 -4.98
C THR A 147 12.47 -7.15 -5.89
N GLY A 148 12.53 -5.83 -5.68
CA GLY A 148 11.75 -4.85 -6.43
C GLY A 148 10.25 -4.85 -6.09
N HIS A 149 9.87 -5.38 -4.94
CA HIS A 149 8.47 -5.37 -4.52
C HIS A 149 7.97 -3.95 -4.21
N ASN A 150 6.67 -3.74 -4.42
CA ASN A 150 5.97 -2.53 -4.01
C ASN A 150 5.17 -2.83 -2.74
N PRO A 151 5.42 -2.11 -1.62
CA PRO A 151 4.74 -2.36 -0.35
C PRO A 151 3.28 -1.90 -0.33
N GLY A 152 2.77 -1.30 -1.40
CA GLY A 152 1.35 -0.97 -1.54
C GLY A 152 0.43 -2.19 -1.53
N VAL A 153 1.00 -3.37 -1.79
CA VAL A 153 0.32 -4.66 -1.60
C VAL A 153 1.26 -5.58 -0.84
N VAL A 154 0.78 -6.08 0.30
CA VAL A 154 1.51 -7.03 1.13
C VAL A 154 0.61 -8.19 1.50
N ILE A 155 1.08 -9.41 1.30
CA ILE A 155 0.34 -10.63 1.60
C ILE A 155 1.12 -11.42 2.65
N LEU A 156 0.48 -11.66 3.78
CA LEU A 156 1.06 -12.32 4.94
C LEU A 156 0.21 -13.53 5.34
N LYS A 157 0.77 -14.71 5.25
CA LYS A 157 0.12 -15.94 5.71
C LYS A 157 0.08 -16.00 7.25
N ASP A 158 1.15 -15.58 7.88
CA ASP A 158 1.24 -15.47 9.34
C ASP A 158 1.86 -14.11 9.74
N PRO A 159 1.04 -13.08 9.97
CA PRO A 159 1.54 -11.76 10.36
C PRO A 159 2.37 -11.74 11.63
N LYS A 160 2.20 -12.75 12.52
CA LYS A 160 2.93 -12.81 13.79
C LYS A 160 4.42 -13.02 13.59
N LYS A 161 4.81 -13.72 12.53
CA LYS A 161 6.23 -13.95 12.22
C LYS A 161 6.99 -12.66 11.89
N LEU A 162 6.29 -11.63 11.39
CA LEU A 162 6.90 -10.37 10.96
C LEU A 162 6.79 -9.24 12.00
N GLN A 163 6.33 -9.55 13.20
CA GLN A 163 6.11 -8.52 14.22
C GLN A 163 7.37 -7.74 14.58
N ASP A 164 8.52 -8.40 14.71
CA ASP A 164 9.75 -7.73 15.10
C ASP A 164 10.33 -6.88 13.96
N VAL A 165 10.17 -7.33 12.71
CA VAL A 165 10.45 -6.52 11.51
C VAL A 165 9.62 -5.25 11.52
N PHE A 166 8.31 -5.35 11.69
CA PHE A 166 7.41 -4.19 11.68
C PHE A 166 7.65 -3.23 12.86
N LYS A 167 7.95 -3.76 14.05
CA LYS A 167 8.35 -2.94 15.21
C LYS A 167 9.62 -2.16 14.93
N THR A 168 10.60 -2.78 14.30
CA THR A 168 11.88 -2.15 13.96
C THR A 168 11.69 -1.05 12.91
N ILE A 169 10.87 -1.29 11.89
CA ILE A 169 10.52 -0.26 10.89
C ILE A 169 9.83 0.93 11.56
N LEU A 170 8.83 0.69 12.39
CA LEU A 170 8.12 1.76 13.10
C LEU A 170 9.02 2.53 14.07
N LYS A 171 9.91 1.83 14.79
CA LYS A 171 10.92 2.46 15.64
C LYS A 171 11.84 3.37 14.81
N SER A 172 12.23 2.92 13.62
CA SER A 172 13.08 3.68 12.71
C SER A 172 12.35 4.92 12.17
N MET A 173 11.09 4.77 11.74
CA MET A 173 10.25 5.90 11.32
C MET A 173 10.12 6.96 12.42
N LYS A 174 9.80 6.51 13.63
CA LYS A 174 9.64 7.39 14.79
C LYS A 174 10.93 8.13 15.11
N TYR A 175 12.05 7.41 15.16
CA TYR A 175 13.35 7.98 15.44
C TYR A 175 13.74 9.06 14.41
N LEU A 176 13.55 8.78 13.11
CA LEU A 176 13.83 9.77 12.07
C LEU A 176 12.92 10.99 12.20
N ALA A 177 11.62 10.79 12.42
CA ALA A 177 10.67 11.88 12.58
C ALA A 177 10.96 12.80 13.78
N GLU A 178 11.52 12.26 14.86
CA GLU A 178 11.86 13.01 16.07
C GLU A 178 13.22 13.75 15.98
N ASN A 179 14.14 13.25 15.16
CA ASN A 179 15.52 13.73 15.15
C ASN A 179 15.89 14.55 13.91
N ARG A 180 15.16 14.39 12.80
CA ARG A 180 15.40 15.14 11.57
C ARG A 180 14.22 15.06 10.59
N GLU A 181 14.22 15.95 9.60
CA GLU A 181 13.42 15.71 8.40
C GLU A 181 14.07 14.65 7.52
N TYR A 182 13.29 13.76 6.95
CA TYR A 182 13.71 12.80 5.95
C TYR A 182 12.79 12.89 4.73
N ASP A 183 13.35 12.61 3.55
CA ASP A 183 12.65 12.74 2.30
C ASP A 183 11.92 11.44 1.91
N TRP A 184 11.24 11.50 0.76
CA TRP A 184 10.52 10.34 0.24
C TRP A 184 11.44 9.19 -0.17
N CYS A 185 12.61 9.46 -0.72
CA CYS A 185 13.55 8.42 -1.13
C CYS A 185 14.01 7.61 0.09
N GLU A 186 14.34 8.30 1.19
CA GLU A 186 14.70 7.66 2.46
C GLU A 186 13.51 6.88 3.03
N HIS A 187 12.29 7.42 2.92
CA HIS A 187 11.08 6.74 3.35
C HIS A 187 10.86 5.43 2.57
N VAL A 188 11.05 5.45 1.27
CA VAL A 188 10.95 4.26 0.43
C VAL A 188 12.04 3.23 0.78
N VAL A 189 13.28 3.66 0.98
CA VAL A 189 14.36 2.76 1.44
C VAL A 189 14.00 2.13 2.78
N LEU A 190 13.43 2.89 3.70
CA LEU A 190 13.01 2.40 5.01
C LEU A 190 11.89 1.35 4.88
N THR A 191 10.89 1.61 4.08
CA THR A 191 9.69 0.76 4.00
C THR A 191 9.86 -0.47 3.11
N GLN A 192 10.75 -0.41 2.15
CA GLN A 192 11.03 -1.49 1.21
C GLN A 192 12.35 -2.20 1.55
N THR A 193 13.46 -1.52 1.36
CA THR A 193 14.78 -2.14 1.44
C THR A 193 15.11 -2.60 2.88
N LEU A 194 14.85 -1.74 3.87
CA LEU A 194 15.08 -2.14 5.26
C LEU A 194 14.18 -3.29 5.68
N SER A 195 12.93 -3.32 5.22
CA SER A 195 12.04 -4.44 5.52
C SER A 195 12.54 -5.76 4.94
N GLU A 196 13.08 -5.75 3.72
CA GLU A 196 13.68 -6.94 3.10
C GLU A 196 14.92 -7.40 3.87
N ILE A 197 15.79 -6.47 4.25
CA ILE A 197 16.99 -6.75 5.04
C ILE A 197 16.64 -7.40 6.38
N LEU A 198 15.71 -6.79 7.12
CA LEU A 198 15.28 -7.29 8.42
C LEU A 198 14.61 -8.67 8.32
N MET A 199 13.81 -8.89 7.27
CA MET A 199 13.22 -10.22 7.05
C MET A 199 14.30 -11.27 6.78
N GLU A 200 15.31 -10.95 5.98
CA GLU A 200 16.42 -11.90 5.73
C GLU A 200 17.24 -12.19 7.00
N GLU A 201 17.48 -11.17 7.84
CA GLU A 201 18.19 -11.34 9.11
C GLU A 201 17.43 -12.23 10.10
N GLU A 202 16.11 -12.14 10.12
CA GLU A 202 15.22 -12.99 10.92
C GLU A 202 14.99 -14.38 10.28
N GLY A 203 15.63 -14.69 9.16
CA GLY A 203 15.46 -15.95 8.44
C GLY A 203 14.09 -16.13 7.79
N LEU A 204 13.37 -15.03 7.58
CA LEU A 204 12.07 -15.03 6.91
C LEU A 204 12.23 -15.04 5.39
N THR A 205 11.26 -15.65 4.72
CA THR A 205 11.28 -15.80 3.28
C THR A 205 10.38 -14.77 2.60
N LEU A 206 10.95 -14.06 1.63
CA LEU A 206 10.22 -13.10 0.81
C LEU A 206 10.14 -13.60 -0.62
N SER A 207 8.97 -13.44 -1.22
CA SER A 207 8.77 -13.65 -2.66
C SER A 207 8.01 -12.50 -3.30
N THR A 208 8.19 -12.37 -4.59
CA THR A 208 7.33 -11.54 -5.44
C THR A 208 6.55 -12.43 -6.37
N LEU A 209 5.26 -12.14 -6.53
CA LEU A 209 4.48 -12.81 -7.58
C LEU A 209 4.96 -12.33 -8.95
N ASP A 210 4.97 -13.26 -9.93
CA ASP A 210 5.20 -12.95 -11.35
C ASP A 210 4.08 -12.09 -11.97
N MET A 211 3.29 -11.46 -11.11
CA MET A 211 2.19 -10.58 -11.46
C MET A 211 2.59 -9.14 -11.17
N LEU A 212 2.42 -8.29 -12.16
CA LEU A 212 2.78 -6.89 -12.03
C LEU A 212 1.68 -6.10 -11.32
N LEU A 213 2.10 -5.23 -10.41
CA LEU A 213 1.31 -4.12 -9.96
C LEU A 213 1.49 -2.98 -10.97
N GLY A 214 0.45 -2.68 -11.74
CA GLY A 214 0.48 -1.57 -12.69
C GLY A 214 0.52 -0.22 -11.99
N PHE A 215 1.06 0.80 -12.67
CA PHE A 215 1.11 2.18 -12.17
C PHE A 215 0.30 3.13 -13.05
N THR A 216 -0.09 4.27 -12.51
CA THR A 216 -0.96 5.26 -13.15
C THR A 216 -0.55 5.68 -14.54
N ARG A 217 0.74 5.62 -14.88
CA ARG A 217 1.27 6.10 -16.17
C ARG A 217 1.12 5.10 -17.29
N SER A 218 1.05 3.83 -16.96
CA SER A 218 0.87 2.75 -17.94
C SER A 218 0.00 1.67 -17.32
N VAL A 219 -1.15 1.41 -17.92
CA VAL A 219 -1.92 0.21 -17.62
C VAL A 219 -1.32 -0.91 -18.45
N ASP A 220 -0.40 -1.66 -17.85
CA ASP A 220 0.18 -2.81 -18.50
C ASP A 220 -0.87 -3.92 -18.65
N VAL A 221 -0.83 -4.60 -19.79
CA VAL A 221 -1.73 -5.74 -20.07
C VAL A 221 -1.48 -6.93 -19.13
N ASN A 222 -0.30 -7.01 -18.54
CA ASN A 222 0.09 -8.07 -17.60
C ASN A 222 -0.19 -7.74 -16.14
N SER A 223 -0.55 -6.48 -15.81
CA SER A 223 -0.86 -6.12 -14.44
C SER A 223 -2.23 -6.66 -14.04
N VAL A 224 -2.34 -7.15 -12.80
CA VAL A 224 -3.57 -7.73 -12.25
C VAL A 224 -4.30 -6.75 -11.32
N TRP A 225 -3.55 -5.89 -10.66
CA TRP A 225 -4.04 -4.78 -9.86
C TRP A 225 -3.31 -3.51 -10.26
N HIS A 226 -3.83 -2.36 -9.91
CA HIS A 226 -3.27 -1.09 -10.34
C HIS A 226 -3.11 -0.12 -9.17
N HIS A 227 -1.90 0.36 -8.98
CA HIS A 227 -1.56 1.35 -7.99
C HIS A 227 -1.69 2.75 -8.58
N LEU A 228 -2.60 3.55 -8.03
CA LEU A 228 -2.92 4.90 -8.51
C LEU A 228 -1.91 5.96 -8.04
N THR A 229 -0.75 5.55 -7.56
CA THR A 229 0.34 6.46 -7.14
C THR A 229 0.53 7.58 -8.15
N PHE A 230 0.81 8.76 -7.67
CA PHE A 230 1.04 9.99 -8.44
C PHE A 230 -0.19 10.66 -9.07
N SER A 231 -1.36 10.07 -9.00
CA SER A 231 -2.54 10.71 -9.57
C SER A 231 -3.15 11.75 -8.65
N LEU A 232 -3.01 11.57 -7.34
CA LEU A 232 -3.67 12.42 -6.35
C LEU A 232 -2.76 12.88 -5.21
N ASP A 233 -1.54 12.37 -5.09
CA ASP A 233 -0.67 12.74 -4.00
C ASP A 233 -0.20 14.20 -4.13
N PRO A 234 -0.62 15.10 -3.23
CA PRO A 234 -0.23 16.51 -3.27
C PRO A 234 1.27 16.72 -2.98
N TYR A 235 1.96 15.72 -2.41
CA TYR A 235 3.41 15.79 -2.16
C TYR A 235 4.24 15.56 -3.42
N TYR A 236 3.66 14.89 -4.43
CA TYR A 236 4.33 14.56 -5.69
C TYR A 236 3.81 15.34 -6.89
N SER A 237 2.60 15.85 -6.80
CA SER A 237 2.04 16.68 -7.87
C SER A 237 2.14 18.14 -7.46
N PRO A 238 2.97 18.95 -8.13
CA PRO A 238 2.93 20.40 -7.96
C PRO A 238 1.62 21.01 -8.45
N TRP A 239 0.63 20.18 -8.84
CA TRP A 239 -0.56 20.59 -9.57
C TRP A 239 -1.85 20.21 -8.85
N PRO A 240 -2.38 21.06 -7.94
CA PRO A 240 -3.70 20.83 -7.30
C PRO A 240 -4.86 20.67 -8.30
N ARG A 241 -4.64 21.06 -9.56
CA ARG A 241 -5.64 20.92 -10.64
C ARG A 241 -5.84 19.47 -11.08
N PHE A 242 -4.84 18.60 -10.88
CA PHE A 242 -4.94 17.19 -11.27
C PHE A 242 -5.90 16.41 -10.38
N SER A 243 -5.98 16.71 -9.08
CA SER A 243 -6.84 15.98 -8.16
C SER A 243 -8.32 15.96 -8.57
N LYS A 244 -8.86 17.12 -8.97
CA LYS A 244 -10.27 17.22 -9.40
C LYS A 244 -10.56 16.49 -10.72
N ALA A 245 -9.60 16.47 -11.64
CA ALA A 245 -9.77 15.79 -12.91
C ALA A 245 -9.72 14.26 -12.74
N TRP A 246 -8.84 13.76 -11.87
CA TRP A 246 -8.76 12.35 -11.56
C TRP A 246 -10.00 11.85 -10.82
N ALA A 247 -10.57 12.64 -9.90
CA ALA A 247 -11.82 12.32 -9.22
C ALA A 247 -12.95 12.00 -10.20
N LYS A 248 -13.07 12.72 -11.33
CA LYS A 248 -14.07 12.41 -12.38
C LYS A 248 -13.84 11.04 -13.03
N GLY A 249 -12.59 10.67 -13.26
CA GLY A 249 -12.26 9.35 -13.80
C GLY A 249 -12.58 8.25 -12.82
N TYR A 250 -12.29 8.47 -11.52
CA TYR A 250 -12.57 7.51 -10.47
C TYR A 250 -14.04 7.36 -10.18
N ASN A 251 -14.82 8.42 -10.22
CA ASN A 251 -16.27 8.35 -10.07
C ASN A 251 -16.92 7.49 -11.16
N TYR A 252 -16.44 7.55 -12.39
CA TYR A 252 -16.90 6.63 -13.44
C TYR A 252 -16.68 5.16 -13.11
N LEU A 253 -15.51 4.81 -12.54
CA LEU A 253 -15.19 3.43 -12.13
C LEU A 253 -15.97 3.04 -10.89
N LEU A 254 -16.12 3.97 -9.95
CA LEU A 254 -16.87 3.77 -8.72
C LEU A 254 -18.35 3.52 -9.00
N GLU A 255 -18.96 4.27 -9.92
CA GLU A 255 -20.36 4.08 -10.35
C GLU A 255 -20.59 2.66 -10.89
N LYS A 256 -19.66 2.13 -11.70
CA LYS A 256 -19.75 0.74 -12.20
C LYS A 256 -19.76 -0.27 -11.05
N LEU A 257 -18.85 -0.14 -10.10
CA LEU A 257 -18.77 -1.04 -8.94
C LEU A 257 -20.00 -0.93 -8.02
N ILE A 258 -20.55 0.27 -7.83
CA ILE A 258 -21.80 0.47 -7.08
C ILE A 258 -22.98 -0.24 -7.76
N GLN A 259 -22.99 -0.28 -9.09
CA GLN A 259 -23.97 -1.00 -9.90
C GLN A 259 -23.67 -2.51 -9.97
N ASN A 260 -22.69 -2.99 -9.21
CA ASN A 260 -22.22 -4.38 -9.21
C ASN A 260 -21.66 -4.84 -10.57
N GLU A 261 -21.16 -3.92 -11.37
CA GLU A 261 -20.46 -4.23 -12.61
C GLU A 261 -18.95 -4.40 -12.34
N SER A 262 -18.33 -5.38 -12.99
CA SER A 262 -16.88 -5.52 -12.96
C SER A 262 -16.21 -4.37 -13.70
N ILE A 263 -15.06 -3.92 -13.21
CA ILE A 263 -14.19 -3.01 -13.94
C ILE A 263 -13.09 -3.80 -14.65
N SER A 264 -12.83 -3.42 -15.89
CA SER A 264 -11.77 -4.01 -16.71
C SER A 264 -10.58 -3.05 -16.81
N GLN A 265 -9.44 -3.53 -17.29
CA GLN A 265 -8.32 -2.67 -17.67
C GLN A 265 -8.73 -1.58 -18.67
N ASN A 266 -9.66 -1.88 -19.59
CA ASN A 266 -10.18 -0.89 -20.53
C ASN A 266 -11.01 0.18 -19.83
N ASP A 267 -11.78 -0.17 -18.81
CA ASP A 267 -12.51 0.81 -18.00
C ASP A 267 -11.54 1.70 -17.23
N LEU A 268 -10.50 1.13 -16.65
CA LEU A 268 -9.44 1.90 -16.00
C LEU A 268 -8.79 2.89 -16.98
N ARG A 269 -8.42 2.43 -18.18
CA ARG A 269 -7.88 3.31 -19.24
C ARG A 269 -8.87 4.40 -19.63
N LYS A 270 -10.17 4.10 -19.72
CA LYS A 270 -11.22 5.12 -20.02
C LYS A 270 -11.34 6.13 -18.87
N GLY A 271 -11.34 5.67 -17.62
CA GLY A 271 -11.33 6.54 -16.44
C GLY A 271 -10.13 7.50 -16.45
N LEU A 272 -8.92 6.97 -16.70
CA LEU A 272 -7.70 7.75 -16.81
C LEU A 272 -7.76 8.77 -17.96
N ARG A 273 -8.33 8.41 -19.12
CA ARG A 273 -8.54 9.35 -20.26
C ARG A 273 -9.54 10.44 -19.93
N LYS A 274 -10.68 10.12 -19.27
CA LYS A 274 -11.66 11.11 -18.82
C LYS A 274 -11.04 12.11 -17.86
N ALA A 275 -10.13 11.67 -17.00
CA ALA A 275 -9.36 12.55 -16.14
C ALA A 275 -8.50 13.53 -16.94
N LYS A 276 -7.76 13.05 -17.95
CA LYS A 276 -6.90 13.89 -18.81
C LYS A 276 -7.68 14.93 -19.62
N THR A 277 -8.82 14.56 -20.21
CA THR A 277 -9.66 15.48 -21.00
C THR A 277 -10.34 16.56 -20.16
N SER A 278 -10.42 16.39 -18.86
CA SER A 278 -10.95 17.41 -17.94
C SER A 278 -9.91 18.45 -17.52
N LEU A 279 -8.66 18.31 -17.98
CA LEU A 279 -7.54 19.22 -17.70
C LEU A 279 -7.34 20.28 -18.80
N ILE A 280 -7.98 20.10 -19.96
CA ILE A 280 -8.00 21.01 -21.09
C ILE A 280 -9.24 21.88 -21.00
#